data_fa24178e5f86d738c445f258da82e76e
#
_entry.id   fa24178e5f86d738c445f258da82e76e
#
_cell.length_a   1.000
_cell.length_b   1.000
_cell.length_c   1.000
_cell.angle_alpha   90.00
_cell.angle_beta   90.00
_cell.angle_gamma   90.00
#
_symmetry.space_group_name_H-M   'P 1'
#
loop_
_entity.id
_entity.type
_entity.pdbx_description
1 polymer ?
#
loop_
_entity_poly.entity_id
_entity_poly.type
_entity_poly.pdbx_seq_one_letter_code
_entity_poly.pdbx_strand_id
1 'polypeptide(L)'
;MTRPDPVWATVAELSSAFEARTLSPVDAVDALLERIRRRNPGLHAYIAVYEADARLAAEAADKAMRAGHRMGRLHGVPIALKDLVDLEGRITTGGSKVWADRVSPLTATLAERLMAAGMIILGKTHTVEFAMGSWGTNTHMGTPRNPWD
;
A
#
# COMPACT_ATOMS: atom_id res chain seq x y z
N MET A 1 -18.26 -19.53 4.08
CA MET A 1 -17.46 -18.83 3.05
C MET A 1 -16.03 -19.35 3.13
N THR A 2 -15.41 -19.69 2.02
CA THR A 2 -14.00 -20.11 1.96
C THR A 2 -13.09 -18.90 2.21
N ARG A 3 -11.98 -19.11 2.91
CA ARG A 3 -10.95 -18.09 3.12
C ARG A 3 -10.33 -17.71 1.75
N PRO A 4 -10.40 -16.44 1.30
CA PRO A 4 -9.79 -16.05 0.05
C PRO A 4 -8.25 -16.01 0.18
N ASP A 5 -7.54 -16.24 -0.92
CA ASP A 5 -6.11 -15.92 -0.97
C ASP A 5 -5.95 -14.38 -1.00
N PRO A 6 -5.37 -13.76 0.04
CA PRO A 6 -5.32 -12.30 0.15
C PRO A 6 -4.51 -11.63 -0.97
N VAL A 7 -3.63 -12.40 -1.63
CA VAL A 7 -2.80 -11.92 -2.73
C VAL A 7 -3.61 -11.64 -4.00
N TRP A 8 -4.73 -12.34 -4.18
CA TRP A 8 -5.61 -12.23 -5.36
C TRP A 8 -7.01 -11.73 -5.04
N ALA A 9 -7.30 -11.54 -3.76
CA ALA A 9 -8.61 -11.10 -3.32
C ALA A 9 -8.89 -9.65 -3.74
N THR A 10 -10.11 -9.41 -4.16
CA THR A 10 -10.63 -8.06 -4.38
C THR A 10 -10.85 -7.35 -3.04
N VAL A 11 -10.98 -6.03 -3.07
CA VAL A 11 -11.34 -5.22 -1.90
C VAL A 11 -12.63 -5.72 -1.23
N ALA A 12 -13.63 -6.11 -2.05
CA ALA A 12 -14.90 -6.61 -1.54
C ALA A 12 -14.74 -7.97 -0.83
N GLU A 13 -13.93 -8.87 -1.38
CA GLU A 13 -13.64 -10.19 -0.78
C GLU A 13 -12.85 -10.04 0.52
N LEU A 14 -11.82 -9.17 0.56
CA LEU A 14 -11.08 -8.86 1.80
C LEU A 14 -12.03 -8.31 2.86
N SER A 15 -12.84 -7.29 2.50
CA SER A 15 -13.80 -6.69 3.41
C SER A 15 -14.77 -7.70 4.01
N SER A 16 -15.32 -8.59 3.17
CA SER A 16 -16.24 -9.66 3.60
C SER A 16 -15.56 -10.72 4.45
N ALA A 17 -14.30 -11.08 4.11
CA ALA A 17 -13.53 -12.05 4.88
C ALA A 17 -13.15 -11.51 6.26
N PHE A 18 -12.80 -10.22 6.38
CA PHE A 18 -12.56 -9.57 7.67
C PHE A 18 -13.83 -9.51 8.52
N GLU A 19 -14.98 -9.20 7.93
CA GLU A 19 -16.27 -9.20 8.61
C GLU A 19 -16.65 -10.59 9.13
N ALA A 20 -16.48 -11.62 8.28
CA ALA A 20 -16.72 -13.01 8.64
C ALA A 20 -15.63 -13.61 9.53
N ARG A 21 -14.55 -12.89 9.81
CA ARG A 21 -13.37 -13.35 10.56
C ARG A 21 -12.73 -14.62 10.00
N THR A 22 -12.83 -14.84 8.70
CA THR A 22 -12.16 -15.94 8.00
C THR A 22 -10.74 -15.59 7.57
N LEU A 23 -10.42 -14.29 7.56
CA LEU A 23 -9.11 -13.71 7.32
C LEU A 23 -8.94 -12.50 8.25
N SER A 24 -7.72 -12.23 8.73
CA SER A 24 -7.41 -11.01 9.48
C SER A 24 -6.71 -9.97 8.61
N PRO A 25 -6.78 -8.67 8.96
CA PRO A 25 -5.92 -7.66 8.33
C PRO A 25 -4.43 -7.99 8.43
N VAL A 26 -4.00 -8.62 9.52
CA VAL A 26 -2.60 -9.04 9.73
C VAL A 26 -2.20 -10.09 8.70
N ASP A 27 -3.00 -11.15 8.54
CA ASP A 27 -2.74 -12.20 7.53
C ASP A 27 -2.66 -11.62 6.10
N ALA A 28 -3.55 -10.66 5.78
CA ALA A 28 -3.58 -10.03 4.47
C ALA A 28 -2.35 -9.16 4.21
N VAL A 29 -1.95 -8.35 5.18
CA VAL A 29 -0.77 -7.49 5.10
C VAL A 29 0.50 -8.33 4.99
N ASP A 30 0.66 -9.37 5.83
CA ASP A 30 1.84 -10.23 5.81
C ASP A 30 1.99 -10.98 4.47
N ALA A 31 0.89 -11.51 3.92
CA ALA A 31 0.93 -12.17 2.62
C ALA A 31 1.34 -11.22 1.48
N LEU A 32 0.84 -9.98 1.50
CA LEU A 32 1.17 -8.96 0.51
C LEU A 32 2.62 -8.45 0.67
N LEU A 33 3.08 -8.22 1.90
CA LEU A 33 4.47 -7.83 2.16
C LEU A 33 5.45 -8.92 1.72
N GLU A 34 5.15 -10.18 1.98
CA GLU A 34 5.95 -11.31 1.51
C GLU A 34 5.99 -11.38 -0.03
N ARG A 35 4.84 -11.15 -0.69
CA ARG A 35 4.81 -11.06 -2.16
C ARG A 35 5.64 -9.90 -2.69
N ILE A 36 5.53 -8.72 -2.08
CA ILE A 36 6.33 -7.55 -2.43
C ILE A 36 7.82 -7.89 -2.27
N ARG A 37 8.23 -8.44 -1.13
CA ARG A 37 9.62 -8.82 -0.86
C ARG A 37 10.19 -9.75 -1.93
N ARG A 38 9.41 -10.73 -2.38
CA ARG A 38 9.85 -11.71 -3.39
C ARG A 38 9.85 -11.16 -4.81
N ARG A 39 8.89 -10.30 -5.16
CA ARG A 39 8.66 -9.89 -6.56
C ARG A 39 9.22 -8.52 -6.90
N ASN A 40 9.27 -7.61 -5.93
CA ASN A 40 9.70 -6.23 -6.18
C ASN A 40 11.15 -6.10 -6.72
N PRO A 41 12.14 -6.92 -6.30
CA PRO A 41 13.48 -6.84 -6.86
C PRO A 41 13.53 -7.03 -8.39
N GLY A 42 12.62 -7.84 -8.94
CA GLY A 42 12.51 -8.04 -10.40
C GLY A 42 11.54 -7.09 -11.09
N LEU A 43 10.49 -6.63 -10.39
CA LEU A 43 9.42 -5.83 -10.98
C LEU A 43 9.61 -4.32 -10.81
N HIS A 44 10.35 -3.88 -9.81
CA HIS A 44 10.48 -2.45 -9.46
C HIS A 44 9.13 -1.72 -9.32
N ALA A 45 8.11 -2.41 -8.79
CA ALA A 45 6.78 -1.83 -8.63
C ALA A 45 6.70 -0.85 -7.46
N TYR A 46 7.42 -1.14 -6.36
CA TYR A 46 7.50 -0.29 -5.17
C TYR A 46 8.85 0.40 -5.09
N ILE A 47 8.83 1.71 -4.83
CA ILE A 47 10.02 2.51 -4.52
C ILE A 47 10.31 2.54 -3.01
N ALA A 48 9.27 2.44 -2.19
CA ALA A 48 9.38 2.35 -0.73
C ALA A 48 8.31 1.39 -0.19
N VAL A 49 8.66 0.60 0.83
CA VAL A 49 7.74 -0.30 1.54
C VAL A 49 7.78 0.04 3.02
N TYR A 50 6.62 0.26 3.62
CA TYR A 50 6.47 0.66 5.03
C TYR A 50 6.09 -0.55 5.89
N GLU A 51 6.94 -1.57 5.86
CA GLU A 51 6.65 -2.90 6.44
C GLU A 51 6.27 -2.85 7.92
N ALA A 52 7.05 -2.14 8.75
CA ALA A 52 6.78 -2.04 10.18
C ALA A 52 5.47 -1.31 10.47
N ASP A 53 5.24 -0.17 9.78
CA ASP A 53 4.04 0.63 9.96
C ASP A 53 2.79 -0.12 9.50
N ALA A 54 2.89 -0.82 8.36
CA ALA A 54 1.79 -1.60 7.81
C ALA A 54 1.37 -2.74 8.75
N ARG A 55 2.33 -3.45 9.35
CA ARG A 55 2.05 -4.48 10.36
C ARG A 55 1.40 -3.90 11.60
N LEU A 56 1.95 -2.82 12.13
CA LEU A 56 1.39 -2.15 13.32
C LEU A 56 -0.05 -1.68 13.07
N ALA A 57 -0.32 -1.08 11.90
CA ALA A 57 -1.66 -0.67 11.51
C ALA A 57 -2.62 -1.86 11.33
N ALA A 58 -2.12 -2.98 10.78
CA ALA A 58 -2.91 -4.20 10.64
C ALA A 58 -3.30 -4.82 11.99
N GLU A 59 -2.36 -4.87 12.94
CA GLU A 59 -2.65 -5.31 14.30
C GLU A 59 -3.68 -4.42 15.01
N ALA A 60 -3.56 -3.10 14.86
CA ALA A 60 -4.51 -2.15 15.42
C ALA A 60 -5.92 -2.35 14.82
N ALA A 61 -6.01 -2.51 13.49
CA ALA A 61 -7.26 -2.78 12.80
C ALA A 61 -7.89 -4.11 13.24
N ASP A 62 -7.10 -5.18 13.36
CA ASP A 62 -7.57 -6.48 13.82
C ASP A 62 -8.10 -6.41 15.27
N LYS A 63 -7.36 -5.75 16.16
CA LYS A 63 -7.80 -5.55 17.55
C LYS A 63 -9.10 -4.77 17.63
N ALA A 64 -9.24 -3.68 16.85
CA ALA A 64 -10.45 -2.88 16.79
C ALA A 64 -11.65 -3.70 16.30
N MET A 65 -11.47 -4.48 15.23
CA MET A 65 -12.52 -5.34 14.68
C MET A 65 -12.96 -6.43 15.68
N ARG A 66 -12.01 -7.04 16.40
CA ARG A 66 -12.33 -8.02 17.46
C ARG A 66 -13.10 -7.41 18.61
N ALA A 67 -12.85 -6.15 18.92
CA ALA A 67 -13.57 -5.38 19.91
C ALA A 67 -14.95 -4.86 19.44
N GLY A 68 -15.35 -5.16 18.18
CA GLY A 68 -16.60 -4.70 17.60
C GLY A 68 -16.54 -3.29 16.99
N HIS A 69 -15.37 -2.68 16.92
CA HIS A 69 -15.16 -1.32 16.41
C HIS A 69 -14.65 -1.33 14.97
N ARG A 70 -15.50 -1.71 14.02
CA ARG A 70 -15.18 -1.63 12.60
C ARG A 70 -15.60 -0.27 12.04
N MET A 71 -14.65 0.47 11.45
CA MET A 71 -14.90 1.83 10.91
C MET A 71 -15.66 1.83 9.58
N GLY A 72 -15.74 0.69 8.89
CA GLY A 72 -16.43 0.57 7.60
C GLY A 72 -15.83 -0.51 6.71
N ARG A 73 -16.27 -0.53 5.44
CA ARG A 73 -15.88 -1.60 4.49
C ARG A 73 -14.39 -1.59 4.09
N LEU A 74 -13.72 -0.47 4.23
CA LEU A 74 -12.29 -0.32 3.89
C LEU A 74 -11.37 -0.53 5.10
N HIS A 75 -11.92 -0.70 6.32
CA HIS A 75 -11.11 -0.88 7.52
C HIS A 75 -10.27 -2.16 7.41
N GLY A 76 -8.96 -2.00 7.55
CA GLY A 76 -7.98 -3.09 7.45
C GLY A 76 -7.56 -3.46 6.03
N VAL A 77 -8.16 -2.84 5.00
CA VAL A 77 -7.82 -3.13 3.60
C VAL A 77 -6.49 -2.50 3.22
N PRO A 78 -5.51 -3.28 2.71
CA PRO A 78 -4.21 -2.76 2.29
C PRO A 78 -4.30 -1.94 1.00
N ILE A 79 -3.47 -0.90 0.91
CA ILE A 79 -3.34 -0.07 -0.29
C ILE A 79 -1.89 0.38 -0.50
N ALA A 80 -1.48 0.56 -1.76
CA ALA A 80 -0.26 1.24 -2.14
C ALA A 80 -0.59 2.63 -2.70
N LEU A 81 0.25 3.61 -2.40
CA LEU A 81 0.12 4.96 -2.93
C LEU A 81 1.16 5.19 -4.02
N LYS A 82 0.79 5.90 -5.07
CA LYS A 82 1.76 6.35 -6.06
C LYS A 82 2.71 7.36 -5.42
N ASP A 83 3.99 7.34 -5.81
CA ASP A 83 5.01 8.25 -5.26
C ASP A 83 4.89 9.70 -5.76
N LEU A 84 3.66 10.18 -5.80
CA LEU A 84 3.23 11.55 -5.98
C LEU A 84 2.34 12.00 -4.82
N VAL A 85 1.84 11.04 -4.04
CA VAL A 85 0.93 11.31 -2.94
C VAL A 85 1.77 11.55 -1.68
N ASP A 86 1.75 12.77 -1.19
CA ASP A 86 2.47 13.16 0.02
C ASP A 86 1.94 12.42 1.27
N LEU A 87 2.88 11.99 2.10
CA LEU A 87 2.65 11.49 3.46
C LEU A 87 3.63 12.23 4.37
N GLU A 88 3.12 12.91 5.37
CA GLU A 88 3.93 13.67 6.33
C GLU A 88 5.05 12.81 6.93
N GLY A 89 6.26 13.36 6.94
CA GLY A 89 7.45 12.69 7.45
C GLY A 89 8.00 11.58 6.54
N ARG A 90 7.40 11.33 5.36
CA ARG A 90 7.90 10.33 4.39
C ARG A 90 8.45 11.02 3.15
N ILE A 91 9.42 10.36 2.52
CA ILE A 91 9.96 10.84 1.25
C ILE A 91 8.90 10.65 0.15
N THR A 92 8.73 11.69 -0.68
CA THR A 92 7.92 11.66 -1.90
C THR A 92 8.75 12.26 -3.02
N THR A 93 9.26 11.39 -3.90
CA THR A 93 10.24 11.80 -4.92
C THR A 93 9.60 12.35 -6.18
N GLY A 94 8.33 12.04 -6.44
CA GLY A 94 7.71 12.31 -7.73
C GLY A 94 8.40 11.57 -8.90
N GLY A 95 9.17 10.53 -8.61
CA GLY A 95 10.00 9.83 -9.59
C GLY A 95 11.23 10.62 -10.04
N SER A 96 11.61 11.71 -9.34
CA SER A 96 12.71 12.60 -9.73
C SER A 96 13.87 12.56 -8.74
N LYS A 97 15.10 12.58 -9.27
CA LYS A 97 16.31 12.75 -8.46
C LYS A 97 16.36 14.09 -7.72
N VAL A 98 15.72 15.13 -8.29
CA VAL A 98 15.67 16.45 -7.64
C VAL A 98 14.96 16.41 -6.30
N TRP A 99 14.02 15.45 -6.14
CA TRP A 99 13.25 15.26 -4.90
C TRP A 99 13.58 13.95 -4.20
N ALA A 100 14.73 13.35 -4.48
CA ALA A 100 15.11 12.05 -3.91
C ALA A 100 15.07 12.03 -2.37
N ASP A 101 15.40 13.17 -1.74
CA ASP A 101 15.45 13.33 -0.28
C ASP A 101 14.33 14.25 0.25
N ARG A 102 13.33 14.58 -0.59
CA ARG A 102 12.24 15.47 -0.19
C ARG A 102 11.31 14.79 0.80
N VAL A 103 11.44 15.13 2.06
CA VAL A 103 10.50 14.74 3.11
C VAL A 103 9.22 15.59 2.96
N SER A 104 8.08 14.93 2.86
CA SER A 104 6.77 15.60 2.73
C SER A 104 6.41 16.32 4.03
N PRO A 105 6.11 17.63 3.99
CA PRO A 105 5.76 18.40 5.19
C PRO A 105 4.29 18.23 5.62
N LEU A 106 3.49 17.54 4.82
CA LEU A 106 2.07 17.32 5.06
C LEU A 106 1.62 16.00 4.43
N THR A 107 0.45 15.53 4.84
CA THR A 107 -0.24 14.40 4.21
C THR A 107 -1.27 14.91 3.22
N ALA A 108 -1.27 14.38 2.00
CA ALA A 108 -2.25 14.71 0.98
C ALA A 108 -3.67 14.29 1.41
N THR A 109 -4.67 15.10 1.13
CA THR A 109 -6.08 14.83 1.49
C THR A 109 -6.57 13.44 1.02
N LEU A 110 -6.10 12.95 -0.12
CA LEU A 110 -6.38 11.60 -0.57
C LEU A 110 -5.92 10.56 0.47
N ALA A 111 -4.68 10.66 0.92
CA ALA A 111 -4.12 9.72 1.89
C ALA A 111 -4.81 9.85 3.26
N GLU A 112 -5.10 11.08 3.71
CA GLU A 112 -5.87 11.31 4.94
C GLU A 112 -7.22 10.60 4.90
N ARG A 113 -7.96 10.72 3.79
CA ARG A 113 -9.27 10.06 3.63
C ARG A 113 -9.17 8.54 3.61
N LEU A 114 -8.15 7.98 2.97
CA LEU A 114 -7.92 6.54 2.97
C LEU A 114 -7.58 6.01 4.37
N MET A 115 -6.69 6.71 5.08
CA MET A 115 -6.35 6.37 6.47
C MET A 115 -7.56 6.53 7.42
N ALA A 116 -8.34 7.59 7.25
CA ALA A 116 -9.56 7.81 8.04
C ALA A 116 -10.62 6.72 7.78
N ALA A 117 -10.64 6.14 6.57
CA ALA A 117 -11.48 4.97 6.28
C ALA A 117 -10.90 3.65 6.84
N GLY A 118 -9.72 3.70 7.49
CA GLY A 118 -9.05 2.57 8.11
C GLY A 118 -8.21 1.72 7.14
N MET A 119 -7.88 2.24 5.95
CA MET A 119 -6.98 1.54 5.03
C MET A 119 -5.54 1.54 5.52
N ILE A 120 -4.80 0.50 5.17
CA ILE A 120 -3.41 0.27 5.59
C ILE A 120 -2.48 0.55 4.43
N ILE A 121 -1.63 1.57 4.57
CA ILE A 121 -0.68 1.95 3.52
C ILE A 121 0.53 1.02 3.57
N LEU A 122 0.75 0.24 2.49
CA LEU A 122 1.89 -0.67 2.38
C LEU A 122 3.18 0.02 1.94
N GLY A 123 3.08 1.15 1.23
CA GLY A 123 4.23 1.86 0.69
C GLY A 123 3.89 2.71 -0.51
N LYS A 124 4.94 3.13 -1.21
CA LYS A 124 4.87 3.96 -2.42
C LYS A 124 5.24 3.16 -3.66
N THR A 125 4.44 3.30 -4.73
CA THR A 125 4.72 2.69 -6.03
C THR A 125 5.45 3.67 -6.94
N HIS A 126 6.24 3.12 -7.86
CA HIS A 126 6.98 3.89 -8.85
C HIS A 126 6.08 4.77 -9.72
N THR A 127 6.68 5.84 -10.24
CA THR A 127 6.11 6.72 -11.25
C THR A 127 7.19 7.15 -12.24
N VAL A 128 6.80 7.53 -13.45
CA VAL A 128 7.66 8.34 -14.31
C VAL A 128 7.93 9.68 -13.63
N GLU A 129 9.00 10.37 -14.00
CA GLU A 129 9.35 11.65 -13.42
C GLU A 129 8.18 12.63 -13.52
N PHE A 130 7.76 13.18 -12.36
CA PHE A 130 6.61 14.08 -12.18
C PHE A 130 5.30 13.60 -12.83
N ALA A 131 5.14 12.29 -13.05
CA ALA A 131 4.03 11.68 -13.78
C ALA A 131 3.91 12.16 -15.25
N MET A 132 4.95 12.77 -15.81
CA MET A 132 5.00 13.28 -17.17
C MET A 132 5.53 12.22 -18.13
N GLY A 133 4.67 11.29 -18.54
CA GLY A 133 5.05 10.24 -19.50
C GLY A 133 4.08 9.08 -19.51
N SER A 134 3.96 8.41 -20.67
CA SER A 134 2.98 7.35 -20.91
C SER A 134 3.52 5.94 -20.63
N TRP A 135 4.84 5.74 -20.66
CA TRP A 135 5.45 4.41 -20.71
C TRP A 135 5.90 3.85 -19.36
N GLY A 136 5.78 4.60 -18.28
CA GLY A 136 6.27 4.17 -16.97
C GLY A 136 7.79 4.14 -16.83
N THR A 137 8.55 4.52 -17.87
CA THR A 137 10.01 4.52 -17.86
C THR A 137 10.55 5.59 -16.94
N ASN A 138 11.47 5.21 -16.05
CA ASN A 138 12.20 6.12 -15.18
C ASN A 138 13.66 5.66 -15.09
N THR A 139 14.56 6.38 -15.75
CA THR A 139 15.99 6.07 -15.79
C THR A 139 16.71 6.45 -14.50
N HIS A 140 16.08 7.25 -13.64
CA HIS A 140 16.68 7.76 -12.41
C HIS A 140 16.36 6.90 -11.20
N MET A 141 15.11 6.44 -11.09
CA MET A 141 14.59 5.76 -9.89
C MET A 141 14.30 4.27 -10.14
N GLY A 142 14.55 3.78 -11.35
CA GLY A 142 14.20 2.45 -11.80
C GLY A 142 12.87 2.41 -12.54
N THR A 143 12.77 1.51 -13.51
CA THR A 143 11.58 1.35 -14.35
C THR A 143 10.80 0.12 -13.92
N PRO A 144 9.51 0.25 -13.58
CA PRO A 144 8.63 -0.90 -13.36
C PRO A 144 8.58 -1.80 -14.60
N ARG A 145 8.61 -3.10 -14.37
CA ARG A 145 8.59 -4.11 -15.44
C ARG A 145 7.22 -4.78 -15.54
N ASN A 146 6.85 -5.14 -16.77
CA ASN A 146 5.68 -5.97 -16.99
C ASN A 146 5.97 -7.40 -16.48
N PRO A 147 5.13 -7.98 -15.59
CA PRO A 147 5.37 -9.32 -15.07
C PRO A 147 5.12 -10.43 -16.09
N TRP A 148 4.54 -10.13 -17.24
CA TRP A 148 4.21 -11.08 -18.30
C TRP A 148 5.23 -11.11 -19.46
N ASP A 149 6.22 -10.18 -19.42
CA ASP A 149 7.19 -10.01 -20.52
C ASP A 149 8.62 -9.96 -19.99
#